data_70249928a6b756a49bc259cdf3dc66a1
#
_entry.id   70249928a6b756a49bc259cdf3dc66a1
#
_cell.length_a   1.000
_cell.length_b   1.000
_cell.length_c   1.000
_cell.angle_alpha   90.00
_cell.angle_beta   90.00
_cell.angle_gamma   90.00
#
_symmetry.space_group_name_H-M   'P 1'
#
loop_
_entity.id
_entity.type
_entity.pdbx_description
1 polymer ?
#
loop_
_entity_poly.entity_id
_entity_poly.type
_entity_poly.pdbx_seq_one_letter_code
_entity_poly.pdbx_strand_id
1 'polypeptide(L)'
;MDQTGQKPTGSEETDSVDVVTIPGIHRRFLDTFFSPAKMTAYLTAEPRWVTALFLGVALTGLQVSLIPSEIWESLLRQQSLAQGGSPFPMPAWLMDSWGILTATVAAFFVLVFAVVGAGLLSVIFAFILGDEGSYRQYLAVTAHALFIPALVGLLITPLRIATQ
;
A
#
# COMPACT_ATOMS: atom_id res chain seq x y z
N MET A 1 -3.87 75.12 2.45
CA MET A 1 -4.02 73.90 3.32
C MET A 1 -4.67 72.86 2.45
N ASP A 2 -3.83 72.06 1.85
CA ASP A 2 -4.18 71.09 0.85
C ASP A 2 -4.06 69.70 1.49
N GLN A 3 -5.20 69.00 1.68
CA GLN A 3 -5.23 67.64 2.19
C GLN A 3 -5.41 66.69 1.01
N THR A 4 -4.29 66.24 0.49
CA THR A 4 -4.24 65.16 -0.47
C THR A 4 -4.72 63.87 0.16
N GLY A 5 -5.91 63.42 -0.25
CA GLY A 5 -6.50 62.12 0.13
C GLY A 5 -5.65 60.95 -0.38
N GLN A 6 -5.08 60.25 0.56
CA GLN A 6 -4.39 58.97 0.32
C GLN A 6 -5.43 57.89 0.19
N LYS A 7 -5.63 57.41 -1.04
CA LYS A 7 -6.50 56.27 -1.40
C LYS A 7 -5.81 55.00 -0.91
N PRO A 8 -6.42 54.19 -0.05
CA PRO A 8 -5.86 52.89 0.29
C PRO A 8 -6.04 51.94 -0.91
N THR A 9 -4.93 51.63 -1.57
CA THR A 9 -4.83 50.52 -2.53
C THR A 9 -4.73 49.22 -1.74
N GLY A 10 -5.86 48.75 -1.22
CA GLY A 10 -5.99 47.38 -0.76
C GLY A 10 -6.17 46.48 -1.97
N SER A 11 -5.09 45.98 -2.52
CA SER A 11 -5.17 44.77 -3.33
C SER A 11 -5.55 43.64 -2.38
N GLU A 12 -6.82 43.30 -2.31
CA GLU A 12 -7.27 41.98 -1.84
C GLU A 12 -6.61 40.95 -2.75
N GLU A 13 -5.47 40.49 -2.34
CA GLU A 13 -4.87 39.25 -2.81
C GLU A 13 -5.85 38.16 -2.36
N THR A 14 -6.83 37.89 -3.20
CA THR A 14 -7.72 36.73 -3.09
C THR A 14 -6.79 35.53 -3.17
N ASP A 15 -6.43 35.04 -2.00
CA ASP A 15 -5.75 33.77 -1.79
C ASP A 15 -6.67 32.70 -2.45
N SER A 16 -6.41 32.44 -3.72
CA SER A 16 -7.14 31.43 -4.46
C SER A 16 -6.72 30.10 -3.82
N VAL A 17 -7.54 29.65 -2.88
CA VAL A 17 -7.45 28.31 -2.33
C VAL A 17 -7.50 27.36 -3.54
N ASP A 18 -6.33 26.87 -3.93
CA ASP A 18 -6.23 25.88 -5.00
C ASP A 18 -7.08 24.67 -4.61
N VAL A 19 -8.28 24.61 -5.16
CA VAL A 19 -9.20 23.49 -4.95
C VAL A 19 -8.53 22.25 -5.54
N VAL A 20 -7.96 21.40 -4.68
CA VAL A 20 -7.33 20.15 -5.08
C VAL A 20 -8.39 19.26 -5.72
N THR A 21 -8.44 19.25 -7.05
CA THR A 21 -9.36 18.39 -7.80
C THR A 21 -8.92 16.94 -7.69
N ILE A 22 -9.70 16.12 -7.00
CA ILE A 22 -9.37 14.71 -6.77
C ILE A 22 -9.64 13.93 -8.06
N PRO A 23 -8.60 13.36 -8.68
CA PRO A 23 -8.74 12.63 -9.94
C PRO A 23 -9.41 11.27 -9.75
N GLY A 24 -9.90 10.69 -10.86
CA GLY A 24 -10.42 9.32 -10.89
C GLY A 24 -9.37 8.29 -10.46
N ILE A 25 -9.85 7.09 -10.08
CA ILE A 25 -9.05 6.03 -9.49
C ILE A 25 -7.82 5.64 -10.32
N HIS A 26 -7.97 5.53 -11.65
CA HIS A 26 -6.87 5.14 -12.56
C HIS A 26 -5.70 6.14 -12.49
N ARG A 27 -6.01 7.44 -12.50
CA ARG A 27 -5.00 8.49 -12.44
C ARG A 27 -4.30 8.50 -11.09
N ARG A 28 -5.03 8.23 -10.01
CA ARG A 28 -4.43 8.14 -8.66
C ARG A 28 -3.42 7.00 -8.57
N PHE A 29 -3.70 5.83 -9.18
CA PHE A 29 -2.73 4.74 -9.23
C PHE A 29 -1.51 5.09 -10.09
N LEU A 30 -1.68 5.74 -11.23
CA LEU A 30 -0.55 6.23 -12.02
C LEU A 30 0.27 7.26 -11.24
N ASP A 31 -0.37 8.20 -10.57
CA ASP A 31 0.31 9.23 -9.76
C ASP A 31 1.09 8.62 -8.58
N THR A 32 0.70 7.45 -8.08
CA THR A 32 1.48 6.73 -7.06
C THR A 32 2.89 6.39 -7.56
N PHE A 33 3.06 6.07 -8.84
CA PHE A 33 4.35 5.75 -9.43
C PHE A 33 5.09 6.96 -10.00
N PHE A 34 4.37 7.85 -10.69
CA PHE A 34 4.97 8.91 -11.49
C PHE A 34 4.97 10.28 -10.80
N SER A 35 4.13 10.49 -9.80
CA SER A 35 3.97 11.78 -9.12
C SER A 35 3.59 11.61 -7.65
N PRO A 36 4.45 11.01 -6.81
CA PRO A 36 4.12 10.69 -5.41
C PRO A 36 3.74 11.93 -4.59
N ALA A 37 4.32 13.11 -4.88
CA ALA A 37 3.96 14.36 -4.21
C ALA A 37 2.50 14.78 -4.48
N LYS A 38 2.01 14.60 -5.71
CA LYS A 38 0.59 14.85 -6.03
C LYS A 38 -0.31 13.85 -5.33
N MET A 39 0.12 12.58 -5.30
CA MET A 39 -0.64 11.53 -4.64
C MET A 39 -0.79 11.80 -3.14
N THR A 40 0.27 12.21 -2.44
CA THR A 40 0.17 12.59 -1.03
C THR A 40 -0.77 13.77 -0.81
N ALA A 41 -0.75 14.79 -1.67
CA ALA A 41 -1.69 15.92 -1.60
C ALA A 41 -3.17 15.45 -1.74
N TYR A 42 -3.45 14.49 -2.62
CA TYR A 42 -4.80 13.93 -2.74
C TYR A 42 -5.22 13.13 -1.49
N LEU A 43 -4.29 12.37 -0.91
CA LEU A 43 -4.57 11.55 0.28
C LEU A 43 -4.72 12.38 1.56
N THR A 44 -4.06 13.54 1.64
CA THR A 44 -4.26 14.46 2.76
C THR A 44 -5.61 15.17 2.67
N ALA A 45 -6.05 15.52 1.46
CA ALA A 45 -7.36 16.16 1.23
C ALA A 45 -8.52 15.17 1.42
N GLU A 46 -8.40 13.95 0.87
CA GLU A 46 -9.43 12.91 0.97
C GLU A 46 -8.80 11.51 1.13
N PRO A 47 -8.71 10.98 2.35
CA PRO A 47 -8.04 9.70 2.65
C PRO A 47 -8.87 8.49 2.22
N ARG A 48 -8.90 8.20 0.92
CA ARG A 48 -9.58 7.03 0.32
C ARG A 48 -8.67 5.81 0.34
N TRP A 49 -8.60 5.14 1.47
CA TRP A 49 -7.71 3.99 1.67
C TRP A 49 -8.33 2.63 1.27
N VAL A 50 -9.67 2.50 1.34
CA VAL A 50 -10.36 1.21 1.18
C VAL A 50 -10.05 0.54 -0.16
N THR A 51 -10.18 1.28 -1.26
CA THR A 51 -9.97 0.72 -2.60
C THR A 51 -8.53 0.30 -2.83
N ALA A 52 -7.55 1.11 -2.38
CA ALA A 52 -6.13 0.79 -2.52
C ALA A 52 -5.75 -0.45 -1.70
N LEU A 53 -6.25 -0.53 -0.46
CA LEU A 53 -6.02 -1.67 0.41
C LEU A 53 -6.64 -2.95 -0.17
N PHE A 54 -7.90 -2.88 -0.60
CA PHE A 54 -8.59 -4.04 -1.18
C PHE A 54 -7.88 -4.54 -2.44
N LEU A 55 -7.46 -3.63 -3.31
CA LEU A 55 -6.72 -3.98 -4.53
C LEU A 55 -5.35 -4.57 -4.20
N GLY A 56 -4.61 -4.01 -3.22
CA GLY A 56 -3.34 -4.54 -2.75
C GLY A 56 -3.48 -5.96 -2.19
N VAL A 57 -4.52 -6.20 -1.38
CA VAL A 57 -4.87 -7.53 -0.85
C VAL A 57 -5.19 -8.51 -1.98
N ALA A 58 -6.04 -8.11 -2.93
CA ALA A 58 -6.43 -8.95 -4.06
C ALA A 58 -5.23 -9.31 -4.96
N LEU A 59 -4.37 -8.35 -5.27
CA LEU A 59 -3.16 -8.58 -6.07
C LEU A 59 -2.18 -9.50 -5.35
N THR A 60 -1.98 -9.32 -4.05
CA THR A 60 -1.11 -10.20 -3.26
C THR A 60 -1.67 -11.62 -3.20
N GLY A 61 -2.96 -11.78 -2.95
CA GLY A 61 -3.63 -13.07 -2.97
C GLY A 61 -3.49 -13.77 -4.34
N LEU A 62 -3.73 -13.03 -5.42
CA LEU A 62 -3.54 -13.52 -6.79
C LEU A 62 -2.08 -13.93 -7.05
N GLN A 63 -1.11 -13.07 -6.68
CA GLN A 63 0.30 -13.37 -6.85
C GLN A 63 0.70 -14.67 -6.15
N VAL A 64 0.27 -14.87 -4.92
CA VAL A 64 0.60 -16.06 -4.12
C VAL A 64 -0.09 -17.30 -4.68
N SER A 65 -1.33 -17.19 -5.17
CA SER A 65 -2.06 -18.30 -5.77
C SER A 65 -1.48 -18.78 -7.12
N LEU A 66 -0.68 -17.95 -7.78
CA LEU A 66 0.03 -18.32 -9.02
C LEU A 66 1.27 -19.17 -8.77
N ILE A 67 1.75 -19.29 -7.53
CA ILE A 67 2.93 -20.08 -7.21
C ILE A 67 2.53 -21.57 -7.17
N PRO A 68 3.12 -22.43 -8.03
CA PRO A 68 2.82 -23.87 -8.04
C PRO A 68 3.11 -24.54 -6.70
N SER A 69 2.32 -25.54 -6.36
CA SER A 69 2.44 -26.30 -5.11
C SER A 69 3.81 -26.97 -4.95
N GLU A 70 4.42 -27.38 -6.05
CA GLU A 70 5.74 -28.03 -6.09
C GLU A 70 6.85 -27.09 -5.57
N ILE A 71 6.73 -25.79 -5.87
CA ILE A 71 7.68 -24.79 -5.36
C ILE A 71 7.54 -24.66 -3.85
N TRP A 72 6.31 -24.61 -3.35
CA TRP A 72 6.07 -24.56 -1.91
C TRP A 72 6.59 -25.83 -1.21
N GLU A 73 6.35 -27.00 -1.78
CA GLU A 73 6.86 -28.26 -1.24
C GLU A 73 8.39 -28.26 -1.16
N SER A 74 9.06 -27.81 -2.22
CA SER A 74 10.53 -27.73 -2.27
C SER A 74 11.09 -26.78 -1.20
N LEU A 75 10.47 -25.60 -1.00
CA LEU A 75 10.88 -24.64 0.01
C LEU A 75 10.70 -25.18 1.43
N LEU A 76 9.57 -25.83 1.72
CA LEU A 76 9.30 -26.43 3.02
C LEU A 76 10.26 -27.58 3.32
N ARG A 77 10.58 -28.40 2.31
CA ARG A 77 11.58 -29.46 2.42
C ARG A 77 12.97 -28.90 2.73
N GLN A 78 13.40 -27.87 2.02
CA GLN A 78 14.68 -27.20 2.30
C GLN A 78 14.72 -26.62 3.71
N GLN A 79 13.65 -25.98 4.15
CA GLN A 79 13.56 -25.39 5.47
C GLN A 79 13.61 -26.46 6.57
N SER A 80 12.92 -27.59 6.40
CA SER A 80 12.94 -28.68 7.37
C SER A 80 14.34 -29.32 7.49
N LEU A 81 15.02 -29.51 6.36
CA LEU A 81 16.39 -30.02 6.35
C LEU A 81 17.37 -29.04 7.00
N ALA A 82 17.24 -27.72 6.75
CA ALA A 82 18.07 -26.71 7.37
C ALA A 82 17.92 -26.64 8.90
N GLN A 83 16.76 -27.04 9.41
CA GLN A 83 16.48 -27.13 10.86
C GLN A 83 16.85 -28.50 11.46
N GLY A 84 17.47 -29.40 10.67
CA GLY A 84 17.87 -30.73 11.13
C GLY A 84 16.72 -31.71 11.33
N GLY A 85 15.52 -31.37 10.81
CA GLY A 85 14.34 -32.21 10.87
C GLY A 85 14.18 -33.08 9.62
N SER A 86 13.39 -34.16 9.74
CA SER A 86 12.90 -34.90 8.57
C SER A 86 11.71 -34.13 7.93
N PRO A 87 11.54 -34.21 6.60
CA PRO A 87 10.38 -33.61 5.94
C PRO A 87 9.08 -34.11 6.57
N PHE A 88 8.24 -33.17 7.03
CA PHE A 88 6.93 -33.51 7.57
C PHE A 88 6.01 -33.94 6.41
N PRO A 89 5.45 -35.17 6.41
CA PRO A 89 4.54 -35.58 5.36
C PRO A 89 3.23 -34.77 5.46
N MET A 90 2.99 -33.92 4.47
CA MET A 90 1.75 -33.17 4.42
C MET A 90 0.62 -34.06 3.84
N PRO A 91 -0.57 -33.99 4.46
CA PRO A 91 -1.75 -34.65 3.89
C PRO A 91 -2.09 -34.10 2.50
N ALA A 92 -2.54 -34.95 1.58
CA ALA A 92 -2.86 -34.56 0.20
C ALA A 92 -3.89 -33.39 0.15
N TRP A 93 -4.93 -33.44 0.97
CA TRP A 93 -5.95 -32.38 1.03
C TRP A 93 -5.37 -31.01 1.40
N LEU A 94 -4.31 -30.98 2.21
CA LEU A 94 -3.63 -29.73 2.58
C LEU A 94 -2.81 -29.19 1.41
N MET A 95 -2.15 -30.07 0.65
CA MET A 95 -1.42 -29.69 -0.55
C MET A 95 -2.35 -29.17 -1.63
N ASP A 96 -3.50 -29.82 -1.85
CA ASP A 96 -4.52 -29.36 -2.81
C ASP A 96 -5.09 -27.97 -2.45
N SER A 97 -5.18 -27.68 -1.15
CA SER A 97 -5.70 -26.39 -0.64
C SER A 97 -4.60 -25.34 -0.40
N TRP A 98 -3.32 -25.69 -0.62
CA TRP A 98 -2.17 -24.89 -0.20
C TRP A 98 -2.16 -23.48 -0.82
N GLY A 99 -2.49 -23.38 -2.10
CA GLY A 99 -2.57 -22.09 -2.80
C GLY A 99 -3.61 -21.14 -2.18
N ILE A 100 -4.79 -21.67 -1.83
CA ILE A 100 -5.86 -20.87 -1.20
C ILE A 100 -5.47 -20.49 0.22
N LEU A 101 -4.90 -21.42 0.97
CA LEU A 101 -4.48 -21.17 2.35
C LEU A 101 -3.40 -20.09 2.41
N THR A 102 -2.35 -20.22 1.60
CA THR A 102 -1.25 -19.26 1.55
C THR A 102 -1.70 -17.90 1.04
N ALA A 103 -2.59 -17.85 0.03
CA ALA A 103 -3.19 -16.60 -0.44
C ALA A 103 -4.02 -15.91 0.65
N THR A 104 -4.80 -16.67 1.42
CA THR A 104 -5.60 -16.14 2.53
C THR A 104 -4.71 -15.61 3.65
N VAL A 105 -3.67 -16.34 4.03
CA VAL A 105 -2.70 -15.92 5.03
C VAL A 105 -1.96 -14.67 4.57
N ALA A 106 -1.51 -14.62 3.31
CA ALA A 106 -0.84 -13.44 2.75
C ALA A 106 -1.76 -12.22 2.75
N ALA A 107 -3.02 -12.38 2.33
CA ALA A 107 -4.03 -11.33 2.38
C ALA A 107 -4.23 -10.80 3.80
N PHE A 108 -4.33 -11.68 4.78
CA PHE A 108 -4.43 -11.29 6.19
C PHE A 108 -3.22 -10.49 6.66
N PHE A 109 -2.00 -10.94 6.31
CA PHE A 109 -0.79 -10.20 6.66
C PHE A 109 -0.73 -8.82 6.01
N VAL A 110 -1.15 -8.64 4.76
CA VAL A 110 -1.24 -7.33 4.12
C VAL A 110 -2.15 -6.39 4.90
N LEU A 111 -3.32 -6.87 5.37
CA LEU A 111 -4.22 -6.09 6.22
C LEU A 111 -3.56 -5.69 7.54
N VAL A 112 -2.94 -6.65 8.22
CA VAL A 112 -2.25 -6.40 9.48
C VAL A 112 -1.11 -5.39 9.29
N PHE A 113 -0.30 -5.55 8.26
CA PHE A 113 0.79 -4.62 7.93
C PHE A 113 0.26 -3.21 7.62
N ALA A 114 -0.84 -3.09 6.90
CA ALA A 114 -1.44 -1.79 6.62
C ALA A 114 -1.89 -1.08 7.90
N VAL A 115 -2.62 -1.79 8.77
CA VAL A 115 -3.14 -1.24 10.03
C VAL A 115 -2.02 -0.90 11.01
N VAL A 116 -1.10 -1.85 11.24
CA VAL A 116 0.01 -1.67 12.17
C VAL A 116 0.99 -0.62 11.64
N GLY A 117 1.34 -0.67 10.35
CA GLY A 117 2.21 0.31 9.71
C GLY A 117 1.65 1.73 9.78
N ALA A 118 0.36 1.90 9.48
CA ALA A 118 -0.32 3.19 9.62
C ALA A 118 -0.32 3.67 11.08
N GLY A 119 -0.51 2.76 12.05
CA GLY A 119 -0.44 3.08 13.47
C GLY A 119 0.95 3.53 13.90
N LEU A 120 1.99 2.83 13.48
CA LEU A 120 3.38 3.21 13.76
C LEU A 120 3.73 4.57 13.15
N LEU A 121 3.36 4.79 11.89
CA LEU A 121 3.57 6.08 11.22
C LEU A 121 2.82 7.20 11.95
N SER A 122 1.56 6.98 12.33
CA SER A 122 0.77 7.95 13.08
C SER A 122 1.45 8.33 14.41
N VAL A 123 1.95 7.34 15.16
CA VAL A 123 2.66 7.59 16.41
C VAL A 123 3.97 8.37 16.16
N ILE A 124 4.79 7.93 15.21
CA ILE A 124 6.07 8.58 14.90
C ILE A 124 5.85 10.02 14.47
N PHE A 125 4.95 10.25 13.52
CA PHE A 125 4.75 11.60 12.97
C PHE A 125 4.05 12.52 13.98
N ALA A 126 3.04 12.04 14.70
CA ALA A 126 2.34 12.86 15.69
C ALA A 126 3.22 13.19 16.91
N PHE A 127 3.95 12.20 17.48
CA PHE A 127 4.71 12.41 18.72
C PHE A 127 6.13 12.97 18.49
N ILE A 128 6.79 12.55 17.39
CA ILE A 128 8.20 12.95 17.14
C ILE A 128 8.27 14.21 16.29
N LEU A 129 7.42 14.32 15.26
CA LEU A 129 7.47 15.41 14.30
C LEU A 129 6.39 16.46 14.53
N GLY A 130 5.46 16.24 15.47
CA GLY A 130 4.38 17.19 15.78
C GLY A 130 3.36 17.34 14.65
N ASP A 131 3.22 16.34 13.80
CA ASP A 131 2.26 16.36 12.68
C ASP A 131 0.83 16.17 13.18
N GLU A 132 -0.10 16.95 12.63
CA GLU A 132 -1.53 16.88 12.94
C GLU A 132 -2.29 15.89 12.04
N GLY A 133 -1.58 15.04 11.31
CA GLY A 133 -2.15 14.06 10.40
C GLY A 133 -3.08 13.07 11.12
N SER A 134 -4.22 12.78 10.52
CA SER A 134 -5.16 11.77 11.04
C SER A 134 -4.68 10.35 10.72
N TYR A 135 -5.02 9.38 11.58
CA TYR A 135 -4.75 7.97 11.34
C TYR A 135 -5.25 7.48 9.95
N ARG A 136 -6.38 8.02 9.48
CA ARG A 136 -6.93 7.67 8.15
C ARG A 136 -6.02 8.11 7.01
N GLN A 137 -5.31 9.23 7.14
CA GLN A 137 -4.34 9.69 6.16
C GLN A 137 -3.13 8.77 6.11
N TYR A 138 -2.58 8.37 7.27
CA TYR A 138 -1.49 7.39 7.33
C TYR A 138 -1.91 6.03 6.77
N LEU A 139 -3.14 5.56 7.07
CA LEU A 139 -3.66 4.33 6.51
C LEU A 139 -3.81 4.42 4.98
N ALA A 140 -4.24 5.57 4.45
CA ALA A 140 -4.34 5.79 3.02
C ALA A 140 -2.97 5.77 2.34
N VAL A 141 -1.96 6.43 2.92
CA VAL A 141 -0.58 6.39 2.42
C VAL A 141 -0.03 4.97 2.44
N THR A 142 -0.18 4.26 3.57
CA THR A 142 0.31 2.89 3.73
C THR A 142 -0.36 1.93 2.74
N ALA A 143 -1.68 2.02 2.55
CA ALA A 143 -2.42 1.20 1.60
C ALA A 143 -1.95 1.41 0.16
N HIS A 144 -1.67 2.65 -0.25
CA HIS A 144 -1.12 2.94 -1.58
C HIS A 144 0.34 2.49 -1.72
N ALA A 145 1.14 2.62 -0.67
CA ALA A 145 2.52 2.12 -0.67
C ALA A 145 2.58 0.60 -0.81
N LEU A 146 1.68 -0.15 -0.16
CA LEU A 146 1.58 -1.61 -0.26
C LEU A 146 1.09 -2.09 -1.64
N PHE A 147 0.38 -1.26 -2.38
CA PHE A 147 -0.03 -1.58 -3.74
C PHE A 147 1.17 -1.75 -4.69
N ILE A 148 2.24 -0.96 -4.51
CA ILE A 148 3.43 -1.00 -5.36
C ILE A 148 4.10 -2.38 -5.32
N PRO A 149 4.53 -2.93 -4.17
CA PRO A 149 5.15 -4.25 -4.12
C PRO A 149 4.20 -5.37 -4.54
N ALA A 150 2.89 -5.25 -4.31
CA ALA A 150 1.91 -6.22 -4.78
C ALA A 150 1.85 -6.28 -6.31
N LEU A 151 1.86 -5.14 -6.99
CA LEU A 151 1.86 -5.07 -8.45
C LEU A 151 3.19 -5.57 -9.04
N VAL A 152 4.32 -5.12 -8.49
CA VAL A 152 5.65 -5.55 -8.92
C VAL A 152 5.82 -7.06 -8.70
N GLY A 153 5.37 -7.58 -7.56
CA GLY A 153 5.38 -9.00 -7.27
C GLY A 153 4.58 -9.82 -8.27
N LEU A 154 3.38 -9.36 -8.62
CA LEU A 154 2.53 -10.03 -9.62
C LEU A 154 3.21 -10.09 -11.00
N LEU A 155 3.92 -9.04 -11.41
CA LEU A 155 4.65 -9.00 -12.69
C LEU A 155 5.89 -9.88 -12.69
N ILE A 156 6.61 -9.97 -11.56
CA ILE A 156 7.86 -10.72 -11.46
C ILE A 156 7.61 -12.22 -11.21
N THR A 157 6.53 -12.59 -10.53
CA THR A 157 6.25 -14.00 -10.16
C THR A 157 6.26 -14.95 -11.36
N PRO A 158 5.59 -14.67 -12.50
CA PRO A 158 5.64 -15.56 -13.67
C PRO A 158 7.05 -15.73 -14.25
N LEU A 159 7.85 -14.66 -14.25
CA LEU A 159 9.23 -14.70 -14.73
C LEU A 159 10.10 -15.59 -13.84
N ARG A 160 9.93 -15.50 -12.53
CA ARG A 160 10.65 -16.37 -11.58
C ARG A 160 10.28 -17.83 -11.72
N ILE A 161 9.01 -18.12 -11.95
CA ILE A 161 8.53 -19.50 -12.17
C ILE A 161 9.11 -20.06 -13.47
N ALA A 162 9.18 -19.26 -14.54
CA ALA A 162 9.70 -19.69 -15.84
C ALA A 162 11.23 -19.94 -15.85
N THR A 163 11.98 -19.44 -14.84
CA THR A 163 13.43 -19.57 -14.74
C THR A 163 13.90 -20.64 -13.75
N GLN A 164 12.99 -21.37 -13.15
CA GLN A 164 13.27 -22.49 -12.25
C GLN A 164 13.17 -23.83 -12.96
#